data_24cccdb2fac54d62b3145646d5ba06c9
#
_entry.id   24cccdb2fac54d62b3145646d5ba06c9
#
_cell.length_a   1.000
_cell.length_b   1.000
_cell.length_c   1.000
_cell.angle_alpha   90.00
_cell.angle_beta   90.00
_cell.angle_gamma   90.00
#
_symmetry.space_group_name_H-M   'P 1'
#
loop_
_entity.id
_entity.type
_entity.pdbx_description
1 polymer ?
#
loop_
_entity_poly.entity_id
_entity_poly.type
_entity_poly.pdbx_seq_one_letter_code
_entity_poly.pdbx_strand_id
1 'polypeptide(L)'
;MFIFGRRQKELDAAVADLGPNARAVKGSVSDEADLDRLYAAVKAERGTLDIVFANAGAGSPLALGKITVEHIDETFDTNVKGTIFTVQKALPLMDKGGSIILTGSSAGTTGAPAMSAYSASKAAVRNLARTWAADLKGTGIRVNVLSPGATATELAKAALGEEGQKAYAAMTPLQRMAEPAEIGAVAAFLASSDSSFMTASEVAVDGGLAQL
;
A
#
# COMPACT_ATOMS: atom_id res chain seq x y z
N MET A 1 1.83 0.82 -17.72
CA MET A 1 1.79 0.94 -16.23
C MET A 1 2.61 2.14 -15.80
N PHE A 2 2.15 2.89 -14.79
CA PHE A 2 2.94 3.96 -14.16
C PHE A 2 3.41 3.50 -12.79
N ILE A 3 4.67 3.78 -12.46
CA ILE A 3 5.25 3.57 -11.12
C ILE A 3 5.68 4.93 -10.57
N PHE A 4 5.43 5.13 -9.27
CA PHE A 4 5.65 6.40 -8.60
C PHE A 4 6.44 6.21 -7.31
N GLY A 5 7.46 7.03 -7.09
CA GLY A 5 8.29 6.92 -5.90
C GLY A 5 9.38 7.99 -5.83
N ARG A 6 10.05 8.04 -4.67
CA ARG A 6 11.04 9.10 -4.37
C ARG A 6 12.43 8.84 -4.95
N ARG A 7 12.78 7.58 -5.19
CA ARG A 7 14.15 7.17 -5.50
C ARG A 7 14.30 6.86 -6.98
N GLN A 8 14.99 7.75 -7.72
CA GLN A 8 15.14 7.63 -9.17
C GLN A 8 15.80 6.32 -9.57
N LYS A 9 16.88 5.93 -8.91
CA LYS A 9 17.62 4.70 -9.24
C LYS A 9 16.74 3.44 -9.20
N GLU A 10 15.90 3.32 -8.17
CA GLU A 10 14.97 2.20 -8.03
C GLU A 10 13.84 2.24 -9.04
N LEU A 11 13.38 3.44 -9.40
CA LEU A 11 12.39 3.63 -10.46
C LEU A 11 12.97 3.21 -11.83
N ASP A 12 14.20 3.59 -12.12
CA ASP A 12 14.87 3.23 -13.40
C ASP A 12 15.08 1.71 -13.49
N ALA A 13 15.51 1.09 -12.40
CA ALA A 13 15.67 -0.36 -12.33
C ALA A 13 14.32 -1.09 -12.52
N ALA A 14 13.25 -0.61 -11.85
CA ALA A 14 11.93 -1.19 -12.00
C ALA A 14 11.37 -1.03 -13.42
N VAL A 15 11.58 0.10 -14.09
CA VAL A 15 11.18 0.28 -15.49
C VAL A 15 11.94 -0.67 -16.42
N ALA A 16 13.23 -0.88 -16.17
CA ALA A 16 14.04 -1.82 -16.95
C ALA A 16 13.52 -3.26 -16.82
N ASP A 17 13.11 -3.66 -15.60
CA ASP A 17 12.58 -4.99 -15.31
C ASP A 17 11.16 -5.18 -15.89
N LEU A 18 10.30 -4.17 -15.76
CA LEU A 18 8.90 -4.21 -16.22
C LEU A 18 8.75 -4.04 -17.74
N GLY A 19 9.79 -3.56 -18.41
CA GLY A 19 9.82 -3.42 -19.85
C GLY A 19 9.14 -2.15 -20.41
N PRO A 20 8.95 -2.09 -21.75
CA PRO A 20 8.66 -0.85 -22.48
C PRO A 20 7.29 -0.22 -22.16
N ASN A 21 6.39 -0.96 -21.55
CA ASN A 21 5.06 -0.47 -21.14
C ASN A 21 5.03 0.19 -19.76
N ALA A 22 6.16 0.22 -19.06
CA ALA A 22 6.31 0.91 -17.77
C ALA A 22 6.81 2.35 -17.95
N ARG A 23 6.33 3.23 -17.09
CA ARG A 23 6.76 4.64 -16.98
C ARG A 23 7.01 4.97 -15.53
N ALA A 24 8.11 5.62 -15.25
CA ALA A 24 8.41 6.13 -13.91
C ALA A 24 8.10 7.62 -13.80
N VAL A 25 7.49 8.01 -12.70
CA VAL A 25 7.35 9.41 -12.30
C VAL A 25 7.94 9.54 -10.91
N LYS A 26 8.95 10.40 -10.75
CA LYS A 26 9.58 10.65 -9.45
C LYS A 26 8.73 11.63 -8.64
N GLY A 27 8.47 11.29 -7.37
CA GLY A 27 7.77 12.15 -6.45
C GLY A 27 7.41 11.46 -5.15
N SER A 28 6.79 12.22 -4.25
CA SER A 28 6.30 11.78 -2.95
C SER A 28 4.78 11.80 -2.91
N VAL A 29 4.16 10.76 -2.36
CA VAL A 29 2.70 10.75 -2.11
C VAL A 29 2.28 11.80 -1.08
N SER A 30 3.22 12.30 -0.27
CA SER A 30 2.98 13.35 0.73
C SER A 30 3.00 14.76 0.11
N ASP A 31 3.36 14.88 -1.17
CA ASP A 31 3.38 16.15 -1.91
C ASP A 31 2.30 16.12 -3.00
N GLU A 32 1.34 17.03 -2.87
CA GLU A 32 0.21 17.10 -3.80
C GLU A 32 0.62 17.51 -5.21
N ALA A 33 1.63 18.37 -5.37
CA ALA A 33 2.12 18.78 -6.68
C ALA A 33 2.82 17.63 -7.41
N ASP A 34 3.47 16.72 -6.67
CA ASP A 34 4.04 15.49 -7.21
C ASP A 34 2.96 14.55 -7.74
N LEU A 35 1.86 14.40 -6.99
CA LEU A 35 0.71 13.63 -7.44
C LEU A 35 0.01 14.25 -8.64
N ASP A 36 -0.09 15.60 -8.70
CA ASP A 36 -0.64 16.29 -9.86
C ASP A 36 0.18 16.01 -11.12
N ARG A 37 1.52 16.03 -11.03
CA ARG A 37 2.41 15.63 -12.14
C ARG A 37 2.21 14.18 -12.56
N LEU A 38 2.06 13.28 -11.60
CA LEU A 38 1.78 11.87 -11.90
C LEU A 38 0.50 11.73 -12.73
N TYR A 39 -0.61 12.27 -12.24
CA TYR A 39 -1.90 12.09 -12.93
C TYR A 39 -2.02 12.90 -14.21
N ALA A 40 -1.33 14.03 -14.34
CA ALA A 40 -1.18 14.71 -15.60
C ALA A 40 -0.45 13.85 -16.65
N ALA A 41 0.61 13.15 -16.26
CA ALA A 41 1.31 12.21 -17.14
C ALA A 41 0.44 11.01 -17.53
N VAL A 42 -0.29 10.42 -16.58
CA VAL A 42 -1.26 9.34 -16.85
C VAL A 42 -2.31 9.80 -17.85
N LYS A 43 -2.92 10.96 -17.61
CA LYS A 43 -3.95 11.53 -18.49
C LYS A 43 -3.43 11.77 -19.90
N ALA A 44 -2.23 12.35 -20.02
CA ALA A 44 -1.64 12.67 -21.32
C ALA A 44 -1.30 11.42 -22.15
N GLU A 45 -0.86 10.33 -21.49
CA GLU A 45 -0.40 9.12 -22.19
C GLU A 45 -1.52 8.08 -22.37
N ARG A 46 -2.48 7.99 -21.44
CA ARG A 46 -3.51 6.93 -21.41
C ARG A 46 -4.94 7.43 -21.46
N GLY A 47 -5.21 8.63 -21.01
CA GLY A 47 -6.54 9.21 -20.91
C GLY A 47 -7.38 8.65 -19.75
N THR A 48 -7.30 7.35 -19.46
CA THR A 48 -8.04 6.66 -18.41
C THR A 48 -7.13 5.84 -17.50
N LEU A 49 -7.66 5.44 -16.34
CA LEU A 49 -6.97 4.61 -15.34
C LEU A 49 -7.92 3.53 -14.83
N ASP A 50 -7.51 2.27 -14.93
CA ASP A 50 -8.31 1.12 -14.52
C ASP A 50 -7.98 0.64 -13.11
N ILE A 51 -6.71 0.81 -12.68
CA ILE A 51 -6.20 0.25 -11.43
C ILE A 51 -5.36 1.30 -10.69
N VAL A 52 -5.64 1.46 -9.40
CA VAL A 52 -4.79 2.20 -8.46
C VAL A 52 -4.31 1.25 -7.37
N PHE A 53 -3.01 1.10 -7.24
CA PHE A 53 -2.40 0.41 -6.11
C PHE A 53 -1.68 1.44 -5.22
N ALA A 54 -2.37 1.92 -4.18
CA ALA A 54 -1.81 2.84 -3.18
C ALA A 54 -0.95 2.05 -2.18
N ASN A 55 0.30 1.80 -2.58
CA ASN A 55 1.24 0.94 -1.85
C ASN A 55 2.24 1.72 -0.99
N ALA A 56 2.44 3.01 -1.24
CA ALA A 56 3.40 3.79 -0.48
C ALA A 56 3.08 3.76 1.03
N GLY A 57 4.11 3.52 1.82
CA GLY A 57 3.98 3.45 3.27
C GLY A 57 5.31 3.70 3.97
N ALA A 58 5.22 4.22 5.18
CA ALA A 58 6.34 4.49 6.07
C ALA A 58 5.93 4.16 7.51
N GLY A 59 6.91 3.92 8.35
CA GLY A 59 6.73 3.72 9.78
C GLY A 59 8.03 3.25 10.42
N SER A 60 8.32 3.78 11.57
CA SER A 60 9.44 3.36 12.41
C SER A 60 8.95 3.06 13.82
N PRO A 61 9.57 2.13 14.54
CA PRO A 61 9.20 1.85 15.91
C PRO A 61 9.60 3.02 16.83
N LEU A 62 8.66 3.43 17.71
CA LEU A 62 8.92 4.39 18.75
C LEU A 62 8.05 4.07 19.97
N ALA A 63 8.69 3.86 21.12
CA ALA A 63 8.01 3.43 22.33
C ALA A 63 6.98 4.47 22.82
N LEU A 64 5.88 3.99 23.39
CA LEU A 64 4.89 4.84 24.04
C LEU A 64 5.57 5.70 25.13
N GLY A 65 5.28 6.99 25.15
CA GLY A 65 5.95 7.98 25.99
C GLY A 65 7.20 8.63 25.35
N LYS A 66 7.60 8.18 24.16
CA LYS A 66 8.66 8.79 23.34
C LYS A 66 8.16 9.31 21.99
N ILE A 67 6.90 9.08 21.68
CA ILE A 67 6.28 9.49 20.42
C ILE A 67 6.26 11.02 20.34
N THR A 68 6.75 11.57 19.24
CA THR A 68 6.77 13.01 18.96
C THR A 68 5.73 13.37 17.88
N VAL A 69 5.45 14.67 17.75
CA VAL A 69 4.56 15.18 16.70
C VAL A 69 5.11 14.82 15.32
N GLU A 70 6.41 15.04 15.11
CA GLU A 70 7.09 14.76 13.85
C GLU A 70 6.98 13.29 13.46
N HIS A 71 7.11 12.36 14.42
CA HIS A 71 6.95 10.93 14.18
C HIS A 71 5.53 10.57 13.73
N ILE A 72 4.53 11.21 14.32
CA ILE A 72 3.12 11.05 13.90
C ILE A 72 2.93 11.62 12.50
N ASP A 73 3.37 12.86 12.27
CA ASP A 73 3.19 13.57 11.00
C ASP A 73 3.85 12.81 9.84
N GLU A 74 5.10 12.38 9.96
CA GLU A 74 5.80 11.59 8.95
C GLU A 74 5.02 10.30 8.57
N THR A 75 4.50 9.61 9.59
CA THR A 75 3.76 8.36 9.39
C THR A 75 2.40 8.62 8.73
N PHE A 76 1.63 9.58 9.26
CA PHE A 76 0.28 9.87 8.75
C PHE A 76 0.30 10.61 7.42
N ASP A 77 1.25 11.50 7.19
CA ASP A 77 1.43 12.18 5.91
C ASP A 77 1.64 11.19 4.76
N THR A 78 2.43 10.15 5.00
CA THR A 78 2.65 9.13 3.98
C THR A 78 1.48 8.14 3.90
N ASN A 79 1.10 7.54 5.03
CA ASN A 79 0.21 6.38 5.03
C ASN A 79 -1.26 6.74 4.89
N VAL A 80 -1.68 7.89 5.41
CA VAL A 80 -3.10 8.30 5.42
C VAL A 80 -3.32 9.41 4.41
N LYS A 81 -2.72 10.58 4.61
CA LYS A 81 -2.89 11.72 3.71
C LYS A 81 -2.46 11.39 2.28
N GLY A 82 -1.28 10.80 2.12
CA GLY A 82 -0.77 10.37 0.82
C GLY A 82 -1.67 9.35 0.13
N THR A 83 -2.24 8.39 0.88
CA THR A 83 -3.21 7.43 0.34
C THR A 83 -4.50 8.13 -0.09
N ILE A 84 -5.03 9.06 0.71
CA ILE A 84 -6.24 9.81 0.38
C ILE A 84 -6.05 10.58 -0.93
N PHE A 85 -5.00 11.38 -1.05
CA PHE A 85 -4.77 12.19 -2.26
C PHE A 85 -4.38 11.35 -3.47
N THR A 86 -3.66 10.24 -3.28
CA THR A 86 -3.41 9.28 -4.37
C THR A 86 -4.73 8.80 -4.97
N VAL A 87 -5.68 8.38 -4.16
CA VAL A 87 -6.98 7.90 -4.64
C VAL A 87 -7.83 9.05 -5.17
N GLN A 88 -7.98 10.14 -4.42
CA GLN A 88 -8.83 11.27 -4.81
C GLN A 88 -8.45 11.84 -6.18
N LYS A 89 -7.15 12.01 -6.44
CA LYS A 89 -6.66 12.55 -7.72
C LYS A 89 -6.74 11.53 -8.88
N ALA A 90 -6.87 10.25 -8.59
CA ALA A 90 -7.09 9.20 -9.59
C ALA A 90 -8.53 9.16 -10.10
N LEU A 91 -9.53 9.42 -9.24
CA LEU A 91 -10.95 9.25 -9.54
C LEU A 91 -11.41 9.91 -10.86
N PRO A 92 -10.97 11.13 -11.21
CA PRO A 92 -11.37 11.74 -12.48
C PRO A 92 -10.91 11.00 -13.74
N LEU A 93 -10.00 10.00 -13.60
CA LEU A 93 -9.49 9.16 -14.68
C LEU A 93 -10.11 7.75 -14.68
N MET A 94 -10.97 7.43 -13.70
CA MET A 94 -11.57 6.11 -13.48
C MET A 94 -13.07 6.12 -13.85
N ASP A 95 -13.41 6.69 -14.99
CA ASP A 95 -14.81 6.91 -15.44
C ASP A 95 -15.55 5.63 -15.87
N LYS A 96 -14.84 4.53 -16.08
CA LYS A 96 -15.38 3.23 -16.53
C LYS A 96 -15.40 2.16 -15.46
N GLY A 97 -15.30 2.54 -14.18
CA GLY A 97 -15.09 1.62 -13.09
C GLY A 97 -13.60 1.29 -12.87
N GLY A 98 -13.30 0.25 -12.11
CA GLY A 98 -11.92 -0.17 -11.88
C GLY A 98 -11.66 -0.75 -10.50
N SER A 99 -10.39 -0.88 -10.14
CA SER A 99 -9.95 -1.44 -8.85
C SER A 99 -9.00 -0.51 -8.12
N ILE A 100 -9.35 -0.14 -6.91
CA ILE A 100 -8.48 0.57 -5.98
C ILE A 100 -8.04 -0.42 -4.90
N ILE A 101 -6.73 -0.58 -4.76
CA ILE A 101 -6.10 -1.46 -3.77
C ILE A 101 -5.30 -0.59 -2.82
N LEU A 102 -5.59 -0.70 -1.53
CA LEU A 102 -4.88 0.02 -0.47
C LEU A 102 -3.99 -0.94 0.30
N THR A 103 -2.77 -0.53 0.61
CA THR A 103 -1.86 -1.37 1.42
C THR A 103 -2.11 -1.14 2.91
N GLY A 104 -2.80 -2.10 3.52
CA GLY A 104 -2.95 -2.25 4.95
C GLY A 104 -1.70 -2.82 5.62
N SER A 105 -1.92 -3.55 6.70
CA SER A 105 -0.90 -4.36 7.41
C SER A 105 -1.60 -5.23 8.46
N SER A 106 -1.05 -6.39 8.78
CA SER A 106 -1.44 -7.15 9.98
C SER A 106 -1.38 -6.30 11.25
N ALA A 107 -0.43 -5.35 11.34
CA ALA A 107 -0.33 -4.39 12.44
C ALA A 107 -1.52 -3.42 12.56
N GLY A 108 -2.36 -3.29 11.54
CA GLY A 108 -3.60 -2.51 11.59
C GLY A 108 -4.75 -3.23 12.32
N THR A 109 -4.57 -4.51 12.63
CA THR A 109 -5.55 -5.37 13.32
C THR A 109 -5.02 -5.85 14.67
N THR A 110 -3.71 -6.12 14.76
CA THR A 110 -3.04 -6.58 15.98
C THR A 110 -2.28 -5.45 16.65
N GLY A 111 -2.10 -5.55 17.97
CA GLY A 111 -1.17 -4.69 18.70
C GLY A 111 0.28 -5.13 18.45
N ALA A 112 1.15 -4.16 18.14
CA ALA A 112 2.59 -4.39 18.02
C ALA A 112 3.35 -3.39 18.90
N PRO A 113 4.27 -3.85 19.77
CA PRO A 113 5.07 -2.95 20.63
C PRO A 113 5.79 -1.89 19.81
N ALA A 114 5.80 -0.65 20.32
CA ALA A 114 6.43 0.52 19.72
C ALA A 114 5.88 0.93 18.32
N MET A 115 4.76 0.36 17.84
CA MET A 115 4.21 0.65 16.50
C MET A 115 2.93 1.50 16.52
N SER A 116 2.69 2.28 17.57
CA SER A 116 1.42 3.02 17.78
C SER A 116 0.99 3.85 16.57
N ALA A 117 1.85 4.75 16.07
CA ALA A 117 1.51 5.61 14.93
C ALA A 117 1.30 4.79 13.65
N TYR A 118 2.18 3.82 13.38
CA TYR A 118 2.06 2.95 12.21
C TYR A 118 0.77 2.12 12.24
N SER A 119 0.51 1.41 13.34
CA SER A 119 -0.68 0.57 13.49
C SER A 119 -1.97 1.39 13.37
N ALA A 120 -2.02 2.56 14.00
CA ALA A 120 -3.15 3.48 13.89
C ALA A 120 -3.36 3.95 12.43
N SER A 121 -2.27 4.28 11.71
CA SER A 121 -2.35 4.68 10.30
C SER A 121 -2.89 3.55 9.40
N LYS A 122 -2.48 2.30 9.66
CA LYS A 122 -2.96 1.14 8.88
C LYS A 122 -4.40 0.76 9.24
N ALA A 123 -4.83 0.95 10.47
CA ALA A 123 -6.24 0.84 10.85
C ALA A 123 -7.10 1.92 10.16
N ALA A 124 -6.58 3.15 10.03
CA ALA A 124 -7.24 4.21 9.27
C ALA A 124 -7.40 3.82 7.78
N VAL A 125 -6.35 3.34 7.12
CA VAL A 125 -6.39 2.87 5.73
C VAL A 125 -7.44 1.78 5.54
N ARG A 126 -7.53 0.83 6.47
CA ARG A 126 -8.56 -0.21 6.45
C ARG A 126 -9.98 0.37 6.47
N ASN A 127 -10.23 1.40 7.27
CA ASN A 127 -11.55 2.02 7.34
C ASN A 127 -11.85 2.91 6.12
N LEU A 128 -10.84 3.57 5.54
CA LEU A 128 -10.99 4.33 4.29
C LEU A 128 -11.56 3.45 3.16
N ALA A 129 -11.10 2.22 3.01
CA ALA A 129 -11.63 1.31 1.98
C ALA A 129 -13.13 1.06 2.13
N ARG A 130 -13.63 0.90 3.36
CA ARG A 130 -15.06 0.71 3.63
C ARG A 130 -15.87 1.96 3.30
N THR A 131 -15.39 3.12 3.74
CA THR A 131 -16.02 4.41 3.44
C THR A 131 -16.07 4.66 1.94
N TRP A 132 -14.96 4.51 1.24
CA TRP A 132 -14.89 4.78 -0.20
C TRP A 132 -15.67 3.77 -1.03
N ALA A 133 -15.76 2.51 -0.60
CA ALA A 133 -16.65 1.56 -1.28
C ALA A 133 -18.14 1.99 -1.18
N ALA A 134 -18.53 2.65 -0.10
CA ALA A 134 -19.87 3.23 0.02
C ALA A 134 -20.03 4.51 -0.81
N ASP A 135 -19.04 5.42 -0.78
CA ASP A 135 -19.04 6.66 -1.54
C ASP A 135 -19.09 6.43 -3.06
N LEU A 136 -18.41 5.36 -3.52
CA LEU A 136 -18.29 5.01 -4.95
C LEU A 136 -19.39 4.03 -5.42
N LYS A 137 -20.46 3.87 -4.65
CA LYS A 137 -21.60 3.03 -5.02
C LYS A 137 -22.16 3.41 -6.40
N GLY A 138 -22.32 2.44 -7.27
CA GLY A 138 -22.86 2.63 -8.62
C GLY A 138 -21.86 3.07 -9.68
N THR A 139 -20.60 3.35 -9.31
CA THR A 139 -19.55 3.74 -10.28
C THR A 139 -18.87 2.56 -10.96
N GLY A 140 -19.01 1.33 -10.42
CA GLY A 140 -18.26 0.16 -10.85
C GLY A 140 -16.83 0.10 -10.29
N ILE A 141 -16.41 1.06 -9.47
CA ILE A 141 -15.10 1.04 -8.81
C ILE A 141 -15.17 0.19 -7.55
N ARG A 142 -14.24 -0.75 -7.42
CA ARG A 142 -14.05 -1.57 -6.22
C ARG A 142 -12.91 -1.01 -5.38
N VAL A 143 -13.04 -1.05 -4.06
CA VAL A 143 -12.00 -0.60 -3.12
C VAL A 143 -11.74 -1.70 -2.11
N ASN A 144 -10.51 -2.24 -2.09
CA ASN A 144 -10.12 -3.31 -1.18
C ASN A 144 -8.78 -3.01 -0.51
N VAL A 145 -8.53 -3.67 0.60
CA VAL A 145 -7.26 -3.58 1.35
C VAL A 145 -6.51 -4.89 1.19
N LEU A 146 -5.25 -4.79 0.84
CA LEU A 146 -4.27 -5.86 0.92
C LEU A 146 -3.43 -5.63 2.19
N SER A 147 -3.51 -6.55 3.14
CA SER A 147 -2.83 -6.45 4.45
C SER A 147 -1.72 -7.50 4.57
N PRO A 148 -0.48 -7.14 4.20
CA PRO A 148 0.66 -8.04 4.39
C PRO A 148 1.01 -8.24 5.85
N GLY A 149 1.55 -9.42 6.17
CA GLY A 149 2.36 -9.68 7.34
C GLY A 149 3.84 -9.38 7.10
N ALA A 150 4.70 -10.05 7.87
CA ALA A 150 6.14 -9.95 7.69
C ALA A 150 6.55 -10.43 6.29
N THR A 151 7.08 -9.51 5.48
CA THR A 151 7.49 -9.78 4.11
C THR A 151 8.99 -9.55 3.95
N ALA A 152 9.67 -10.49 3.31
CA ALA A 152 11.13 -10.55 3.16
C ALA A 152 11.64 -9.56 2.09
N THR A 153 11.29 -8.28 2.21
CA THR A 153 11.84 -7.22 1.37
C THR A 153 13.27 -6.91 1.79
N GLU A 154 14.08 -6.39 0.87
CA GLU A 154 15.45 -5.97 1.19
C GLU A 154 15.50 -4.97 2.35
N LEU A 155 14.54 -4.06 2.42
CA LEU A 155 14.42 -3.11 3.54
C LEU A 155 14.14 -3.83 4.86
N ALA A 156 13.22 -4.78 4.88
CA ALA A 156 12.88 -5.55 6.08
C ALA A 156 14.04 -6.44 6.51
N LYS A 157 14.71 -7.11 5.56
CA LYS A 157 15.90 -7.93 5.84
C LYS A 157 17.03 -7.10 6.48
N ALA A 158 17.30 -5.92 5.91
CA ALA A 158 18.32 -5.01 6.44
C ALA A 158 17.96 -4.45 7.83
N ALA A 159 16.69 -4.13 8.07
CA ALA A 159 16.24 -3.58 9.35
C ALA A 159 16.17 -4.60 10.48
N LEU A 160 15.80 -5.85 10.18
CA LEU A 160 15.57 -6.89 11.17
C LEU A 160 16.83 -7.72 11.49
N GLY A 161 17.76 -7.84 10.54
CA GLY A 161 18.84 -8.81 10.62
C GLY A 161 18.33 -10.26 10.64
N GLU A 162 19.20 -11.24 10.76
CA GLU A 162 18.82 -12.65 10.74
C GLU A 162 17.95 -13.07 11.93
N GLU A 163 18.28 -12.60 13.11
CA GLU A 163 17.52 -12.94 14.32
C GLU A 163 16.11 -12.36 14.32
N GLY A 164 15.97 -11.11 13.90
CA GLY A 164 14.65 -10.49 13.75
C GLY A 164 13.79 -11.18 12.70
N GLN A 165 14.38 -11.60 11.59
CA GLN A 165 13.67 -12.38 10.57
C GLN A 165 13.19 -13.74 11.12
N LYS A 166 14.04 -14.45 11.87
CA LYS A 166 13.67 -15.70 12.54
C LYS A 166 12.56 -15.50 13.57
N ALA A 167 12.63 -14.43 14.36
CA ALA A 167 11.60 -14.10 15.33
C ALA A 167 10.24 -13.84 14.66
N TYR A 168 10.20 -13.05 13.57
CA TYR A 168 8.97 -12.82 12.81
C TYR A 168 8.45 -14.11 12.15
N ALA A 169 9.33 -14.94 11.60
CA ALA A 169 8.95 -16.23 11.06
C ALA A 169 8.28 -17.12 12.10
N ALA A 170 8.85 -17.19 13.31
CA ALA A 170 8.30 -17.99 14.41
C ALA A 170 6.94 -17.51 14.91
N MET A 171 6.58 -16.24 14.69
CA MET A 171 5.27 -15.69 15.06
C MET A 171 4.16 -16.09 14.08
N THR A 172 4.50 -16.54 12.87
CA THR A 172 3.51 -16.93 11.87
C THR A 172 3.24 -18.44 11.92
N PRO A 173 1.98 -18.89 11.78
CA PRO A 173 1.67 -20.30 11.60
C PRO A 173 2.45 -21.00 10.49
N LEU A 174 2.76 -20.29 9.40
CA LEU A 174 3.56 -20.82 8.29
C LEU A 174 5.07 -20.85 8.58
N GLN A 175 5.52 -20.33 9.72
CA GLN A 175 6.90 -20.34 10.22
C GLN A 175 7.93 -19.76 9.24
N ARG A 176 7.53 -18.79 8.44
CA ARG A 176 8.39 -18.04 7.54
C ARG A 176 7.84 -16.65 7.27
N MET A 177 8.69 -15.76 6.78
CA MET A 177 8.24 -14.52 6.17
C MET A 177 7.68 -14.81 4.76
N ALA A 178 6.78 -13.95 4.29
CA ALA A 178 6.28 -14.01 2.92
C ALA A 178 7.36 -13.50 1.94
N GLU A 179 7.44 -14.10 0.77
CA GLU A 179 8.19 -13.51 -0.34
C GLU A 179 7.40 -12.36 -0.97
N PRO A 180 8.04 -11.28 -1.45
CA PRO A 180 7.35 -10.16 -2.10
C PRO A 180 6.40 -10.58 -3.23
N ALA A 181 6.75 -11.63 -3.97
CA ALA A 181 5.93 -12.16 -5.05
C ALA A 181 4.58 -12.74 -4.55
N GLU A 182 4.51 -13.25 -3.33
CA GLU A 182 3.26 -13.77 -2.75
C GLU A 182 2.28 -12.63 -2.46
N ILE A 183 2.79 -11.46 -2.03
CA ILE A 183 2.00 -10.24 -1.86
C ILE A 183 1.56 -9.70 -3.23
N GLY A 184 2.48 -9.70 -4.20
CA GLY A 184 2.22 -9.29 -5.59
C GLY A 184 1.12 -10.11 -6.26
N ALA A 185 1.08 -11.42 -6.02
CA ALA A 185 0.04 -12.30 -6.57
C ALA A 185 -1.37 -11.91 -6.09
N VAL A 186 -1.52 -11.55 -4.80
CA VAL A 186 -2.81 -11.10 -4.26
C VAL A 186 -3.15 -9.69 -4.76
N ALA A 187 -2.18 -8.80 -4.92
CA ALA A 187 -2.41 -7.51 -5.55
C ALA A 187 -2.92 -7.67 -6.99
N ALA A 188 -2.34 -8.58 -7.77
CA ALA A 188 -2.79 -8.90 -9.13
C ALA A 188 -4.21 -9.48 -9.15
N PHE A 189 -4.54 -10.40 -8.23
CA PHE A 189 -5.91 -10.90 -8.06
C PHE A 189 -6.91 -9.77 -7.77
N LEU A 190 -6.60 -8.89 -6.82
CA LEU A 190 -7.47 -7.75 -6.49
C LEU A 190 -7.60 -6.75 -7.63
N ALA A 191 -6.59 -6.62 -8.48
CA ALA A 191 -6.62 -5.78 -9.68
C ALA A 191 -7.47 -6.38 -10.81
N SER A 192 -7.59 -7.71 -10.86
CA SER A 192 -8.24 -8.44 -11.95
C SER A 192 -9.76 -8.57 -11.81
N SER A 193 -10.41 -9.09 -12.85
CA SER A 193 -11.83 -9.48 -12.85
C SER A 193 -12.15 -10.65 -11.94
N ASP A 194 -11.16 -11.43 -11.51
CA ASP A 194 -11.37 -12.59 -10.61
C ASP A 194 -11.88 -12.14 -9.24
N SER A 195 -11.62 -10.88 -8.87
CA SER A 195 -12.15 -10.25 -7.66
C SER A 195 -13.35 -9.31 -7.91
N SER A 196 -14.07 -9.51 -9.03
CA SER A 196 -15.14 -8.60 -9.50
C SER A 196 -16.30 -8.41 -8.50
N PHE A 197 -16.53 -9.35 -7.59
CA PHE A 197 -17.56 -9.23 -6.55
C PHE A 197 -16.99 -8.87 -5.17
N MET A 198 -15.74 -8.39 -5.11
CA MET A 198 -15.07 -8.00 -3.87
C MET A 198 -14.91 -6.47 -3.80
N THR A 199 -15.52 -5.85 -2.79
CA THR A 199 -15.28 -4.45 -2.41
C THR A 199 -15.41 -4.30 -0.90
N ALA A 200 -14.82 -3.26 -0.32
CA ALA A 200 -14.75 -3.01 1.13
C ALA A 200 -14.10 -4.14 1.95
N SER A 201 -13.42 -5.07 1.28
CA SER A 201 -12.80 -6.24 1.90
C SER A 201 -11.36 -5.96 2.30
N GLU A 202 -10.93 -6.56 3.40
CA GLU A 202 -9.53 -6.67 3.78
C GLU A 202 -9.06 -8.10 3.55
N VAL A 203 -8.00 -8.25 2.76
CA VAL A 203 -7.38 -9.53 2.47
C VAL A 203 -6.04 -9.61 3.21
N ALA A 204 -6.00 -10.40 4.26
CA ALA A 204 -4.76 -10.67 5.00
C ALA A 204 -3.87 -11.64 4.21
N VAL A 205 -2.60 -11.28 4.05
CA VAL A 205 -1.54 -12.11 3.45
C VAL A 205 -0.37 -12.12 4.43
N ASP A 206 -0.58 -12.76 5.55
CA ASP A 206 0.26 -12.63 6.75
C ASP A 206 0.72 -13.96 7.34
N GLY A 207 0.49 -15.06 6.62
CA GLY A 207 0.83 -16.41 7.10
C GLY A 207 0.03 -16.85 8.34
N GLY A 208 -1.11 -16.19 8.60
CA GLY A 208 -1.97 -16.45 9.76
C GLY A 208 -1.65 -15.60 11.00
N LEU A 209 -0.68 -14.69 10.92
CA LEU A 209 -0.16 -13.93 12.06
C LEU A 209 -1.25 -13.15 12.82
N ALA A 210 -2.19 -12.54 12.14
CA ALA A 210 -3.21 -11.69 12.74
C ALA A 210 -4.58 -12.38 12.87
N GLN A 211 -4.66 -13.67 12.55
CA GLN A 211 -5.93 -14.41 12.49
C GLN A 211 -6.11 -15.36 13.69
N LEU A 212 -5.07 -15.58 14.48
CA LEU A 212 -5.05 -16.50 15.63
C LEU A 212 -4.78 -15.76 16.94
#